data_e9912758552670c69ded41e406f8456a
#
_entry.id   e9912758552670c69ded41e406f8456a
#
_cell.length_a   1.000
_cell.length_b   1.000
_cell.length_c   1.000
_cell.angle_alpha   90.00
_cell.angle_beta   90.00
_cell.angle_gamma   90.00
#
_symmetry.space_group_name_H-M   'P 1'
#
loop_
_entity.id
_entity.type
_entity.pdbx_description
1 polymer ?
#
loop_
_entity_poly.entity_id
_entity_poly.type
_entity_poly.pdbx_seq_one_letter_code
_entity_poly.pdbx_strand_id
1 'polypeptide(L)'
;MRTALALTLLLLLAPGCAATAAGRKSAHAEVGVASYYAKQHEGRPTASGATYDADRLTAAHRTLPFGTRVRVTNLANQKSVVVVINDRGPFRKDRVIDVSRRAARELGILEAGTARVRLEVLHG
;
A
#
# COMPACT_ATOMS: atom_id res chain seq x y z
N MET A 1 -26.28 -63.17 19.57
CA MET A 1 -26.23 -62.63 19.39
C MET A 1 -25.94 -61.59 18.94
N ARG A 2 -25.69 -60.98 18.79
CA ARG A 2 -25.56 -60.04 18.43
C ARG A 2 -24.96 -59.11 18.15
N THR A 3 -24.54 -58.26 17.91
CA THR A 3 -23.87 -57.63 17.53
C THR A 3 -23.96 -56.38 17.12
N ALA A 4 -23.61 -55.57 17.39
CA ALA A 4 -23.79 -54.35 17.19
C ALA A 4 -22.95 -53.72 16.39
N LEU A 5 -23.02 -53.22 15.82
CA LEU A 5 -22.26 -52.58 15.09
C LEU A 5 -22.10 -51.31 15.17
N ALA A 6 -21.41 -50.63 15.38
CA ALA A 6 -21.18 -49.40 15.55
C ALA A 6 -20.77 -48.69 14.46
N LEU A 7 -21.19 -48.00 14.14
CA LEU A 7 -20.88 -47.33 13.17
C LEU A 7 -20.32 -46.11 13.42
N THR A 8 -19.49 -45.77 13.36
CA THR A 8 -18.87 -44.62 13.60
C THR A 8 -18.82 -43.78 12.50
N LEU A 9 -19.18 -42.89 12.53
CA LEU A 9 -19.19 -42.01 11.60
C LEU A 9 -18.28 -41.01 11.74
N LEU A 10 -17.57 -40.80 11.11
CA LEU A 10 -16.68 -39.87 11.17
C LEU A 10 -16.94 -38.75 10.48
N LEU A 11 -16.81 -37.81 10.80
CA LEU A 11 -17.05 -36.73 10.25
C LEU A 11 -16.03 -35.92 9.97
N LEU A 12 -15.81 -35.54 9.18
CA LEU A 12 -14.88 -34.74 8.88
C LEU A 12 -15.12 -33.47 8.64
N LEU A 13 -14.61 -32.65 8.93
CA LEU A 13 -14.81 -31.46 8.77
C LEU A 13 -13.98 -30.82 7.87
N ALA A 14 -14.16 -30.16 7.20
CA ALA A 14 -13.47 -29.51 6.33
C ALA A 14 -13.21 -28.23 6.62
N PRO A 15 -12.39 -27.84 6.92
CA PRO A 15 -12.13 -26.59 7.33
C PRO A 15 -11.80 -25.73 6.29
N GLY A 16 -11.23 -25.60 5.70
CA GLY A 16 -10.92 -24.78 4.80
C GLY A 16 -11.14 -23.43 4.64
N CYS A 17 -11.94 -22.93 5.07
CA CYS A 17 -12.21 -21.65 4.91
C CYS A 17 -11.31 -20.67 5.33
N ALA A 18 -10.56 -20.91 6.15
CA ALA A 18 -9.72 -19.94 6.66
C ALA A 18 -8.92 -19.32 5.59
N ALA A 19 -8.60 -20.03 4.71
CA ALA A 19 -7.76 -19.51 3.74
C ALA A 19 -8.33 -18.43 2.98
N THR A 20 -9.56 -18.41 2.82
CA THR A 20 -10.07 -17.42 2.04
C THR A 20 -9.86 -16.08 2.54
N ALA A 21 -9.97 -15.87 3.72
CA ALA A 21 -9.83 -14.55 4.23
C ALA A 21 -8.44 -14.07 4.01
N ALA A 22 -7.55 -14.88 4.24
CA ALA A 22 -6.21 -14.45 4.12
C ALA A 22 -5.87 -14.13 2.70
N GLY A 23 -6.56 -14.66 1.83
CA GLY A 23 -6.21 -14.44 0.50
C GLY A 23 -6.65 -13.17 -0.08
N ARG A 24 -7.37 -12.41 0.69
CA ARG A 24 -7.79 -11.26 0.14
C ARG A 24 -6.74 -10.30 0.05
N LYS A 25 -5.70 -10.44 -0.63
CA LYS A 25 -4.72 -9.47 -0.75
C LYS A 25 -5.21 -8.43 -1.65
N SER A 26 -4.68 -7.29 -1.61
CA SER A 26 -5.01 -6.21 -2.48
C SER A 26 -4.80 -6.66 -3.90
N ALA A 27 -5.67 -6.29 -4.76
CA ALA A 27 -5.56 -6.68 -6.14
C ALA A 27 -4.37 -6.02 -6.78
N HIS A 28 -3.90 -4.93 -6.21
CA HIS A 28 -2.75 -4.26 -6.75
C HIS A 28 -1.73 -4.14 -5.68
N ALA A 29 -0.68 -4.89 -5.78
CA ALA A 29 0.44 -4.80 -4.89
C ALA A 29 1.65 -4.58 -5.77
N GLU A 30 2.42 -3.58 -5.47
CA GLU A 30 3.56 -3.22 -6.28
C GLU A 30 4.74 -2.96 -5.36
N VAL A 31 5.92 -3.40 -5.76
CA VAL A 31 7.13 -3.18 -4.97
C VAL A 31 8.09 -2.37 -5.82
N GLY A 32 8.71 -1.39 -5.24
CA GLY A 32 9.67 -0.59 -5.95
C GLY A 32 10.25 0.50 -5.06
N VAL A 33 10.91 1.47 -5.66
CA VAL A 33 11.56 2.51 -4.89
C VAL A 33 10.66 3.71 -4.75
N ALA A 34 10.57 4.26 -3.55
CA ALA A 34 9.84 5.48 -3.27
C ALA A 34 10.82 6.61 -3.05
N SER A 35 10.44 7.81 -3.40
CA SER A 35 11.15 9.00 -3.01
C SER A 35 10.11 10.00 -2.53
N TYR A 36 10.50 11.24 -2.25
CA TYR A 36 9.52 12.22 -1.82
C TYR A 36 9.78 13.58 -2.46
N TYR A 37 8.77 14.44 -2.38
CA TYR A 37 8.81 15.72 -3.05
C TYR A 37 9.89 16.64 -2.44
N ALA A 38 10.56 17.37 -3.30
CA ALA A 38 11.52 18.37 -2.85
C ALA A 38 10.78 19.58 -2.32
N LYS A 39 11.46 20.39 -1.50
CA LYS A 39 10.84 21.55 -0.88
C LYS A 39 10.26 22.54 -1.86
N GLN A 40 10.87 22.70 -3.01
CA GLN A 40 10.40 23.68 -3.97
C GLN A 40 9.05 23.35 -4.57
N HIS A 41 8.52 22.18 -4.31
CA HIS A 41 7.20 21.85 -4.82
C HIS A 41 6.08 22.39 -3.94
N GLU A 42 6.40 22.86 -2.73
CA GLU A 42 5.40 23.35 -1.82
C GLU A 42 4.60 24.49 -2.47
N GLY A 43 3.29 24.40 -2.41
CA GLY A 43 2.42 25.42 -2.96
C GLY A 43 2.18 25.32 -4.45
N ARG A 44 2.79 24.39 -5.13
CA ARG A 44 2.59 24.25 -6.57
C ARG A 44 1.41 23.36 -6.87
N PRO A 45 0.75 23.56 -8.01
CA PRO A 45 -0.37 22.68 -8.34
C PRO A 45 0.11 21.29 -8.74
N THR A 46 -0.67 20.28 -8.40
CA THR A 46 -0.42 18.92 -8.80
C THR A 46 -1.25 18.59 -10.03
N ALA A 47 -1.06 17.42 -10.61
CA ALA A 47 -1.81 17.02 -11.79
C ALA A 47 -3.31 16.94 -11.55
N SER A 48 -3.74 16.71 -10.32
CA SER A 48 -5.16 16.68 -10.01
C SER A 48 -5.76 18.07 -9.89
N GLY A 49 -4.92 19.10 -9.86
CA GLY A 49 -5.39 20.46 -9.64
C GLY A 49 -5.27 20.88 -8.19
N ALA A 50 -5.05 19.96 -7.30
CA ALA A 50 -4.88 20.31 -5.89
C ALA A 50 -3.49 20.88 -5.69
N THR A 51 -3.34 21.76 -4.73
CA THR A 51 -2.04 22.33 -4.41
C THR A 51 -1.25 21.33 -3.57
N TYR A 52 0.02 21.16 -3.87
CA TYR A 52 0.86 20.29 -3.04
C TYR A 52 1.07 20.93 -1.67
N ASP A 53 0.82 20.17 -0.64
CA ASP A 53 1.00 20.60 0.74
C ASP A 53 1.87 19.53 1.42
N ALA A 54 3.05 19.92 1.81
CA ALA A 54 4.02 18.98 2.40
C ALA A 54 3.53 18.32 3.68
N ASP A 55 2.57 18.95 4.36
CA ASP A 55 2.06 18.41 5.61
C ASP A 55 0.86 17.48 5.44
N ARG A 56 0.49 17.18 4.23
CA ARG A 56 -0.59 16.25 4.00
C ARG A 56 -0.05 14.90 3.57
N LEU A 57 -0.86 13.87 3.71
CA LEU A 57 -0.47 12.52 3.34
C LEU A 57 -0.92 12.24 1.92
N THR A 58 -0.13 12.66 0.95
CA THR A 58 -0.45 12.51 -0.46
C THR A 58 0.75 11.95 -1.21
N ALA A 59 0.53 11.59 -2.46
CA ALA A 59 1.59 11.04 -3.28
C ALA A 59 1.29 11.14 -4.77
N ALA A 60 2.33 11.03 -5.56
CA ALA A 60 2.23 10.92 -7.00
C ALA A 60 2.42 9.47 -7.43
N HIS A 61 1.59 9.01 -8.33
CA HIS A 61 1.71 7.68 -8.90
C HIS A 61 1.39 7.79 -10.39
N ARG A 62 2.02 6.92 -11.21
CA ARG A 62 1.89 7.05 -12.66
C ARG A 62 0.49 6.80 -13.19
N THR A 63 -0.23 5.87 -12.62
CA THR A 63 -1.47 5.42 -13.22
C THR A 63 -2.67 5.32 -12.30
N LEU A 64 -2.47 5.21 -11.00
CA LEU A 64 -3.62 5.04 -10.11
C LEU A 64 -4.51 6.26 -10.15
N PRO A 65 -5.83 6.09 -10.17
CA PRO A 65 -6.74 7.24 -10.22
C PRO A 65 -6.56 8.19 -9.05
N PHE A 66 -6.78 9.48 -9.30
CA PHE A 66 -6.70 10.46 -8.21
C PHE A 66 -7.77 10.11 -7.16
N GLY A 67 -7.40 10.24 -5.91
CA GLY A 67 -8.28 9.86 -4.82
C GLY A 67 -8.05 8.46 -4.31
N THR A 68 -7.25 7.66 -5.02
CA THR A 68 -6.96 6.31 -4.57
C THR A 68 -6.15 6.36 -3.29
N ARG A 69 -6.53 5.56 -2.32
CA ARG A 69 -5.77 5.46 -1.07
C ARG A 69 -4.83 4.28 -1.17
N VAL A 70 -3.60 4.50 -0.81
CA VAL A 70 -2.56 3.49 -0.93
C VAL A 70 -1.82 3.37 0.39
N ARG A 71 -1.65 2.15 0.88
CA ARG A 71 -0.78 1.94 2.02
C ARG A 71 0.62 1.73 1.49
N VAL A 72 1.53 2.56 1.93
CA VAL A 72 2.93 2.45 1.55
C VAL A 72 3.66 1.88 2.74
N THR A 73 4.40 0.81 2.55
CA THR A 73 5.18 0.18 3.62
C THR A 73 6.65 0.23 3.26
N ASN A 74 7.45 0.80 4.14
CA ASN A 74 8.88 0.82 3.98
C ASN A 74 9.42 -0.55 4.35
N LEU A 75 9.97 -1.27 3.40
CA LEU A 75 10.38 -2.65 3.63
C LEU A 75 11.62 -2.78 4.52
N ALA A 76 12.35 -1.70 4.73
CA ALA A 76 13.52 -1.76 5.58
C ALA A 76 13.17 -1.70 7.06
N ASN A 77 12.11 -1.00 7.43
CA ASN A 77 11.77 -0.84 8.83
C ASN A 77 10.32 -1.21 9.14
N GLN A 78 9.55 -1.61 8.15
CA GLN A 78 8.15 -2.02 8.29
C GLN A 78 7.20 -0.90 8.73
N LYS A 79 7.61 0.34 8.66
CA LYS A 79 6.70 1.44 8.93
C LYS A 79 5.82 1.63 7.74
N SER A 80 4.58 2.02 7.95
CA SER A 80 3.66 2.23 6.86
C SER A 80 2.83 3.49 7.06
N VAL A 81 2.29 4.00 5.98
CA VAL A 81 1.46 5.19 6.03
C VAL A 81 0.48 5.07 4.88
N VAL A 82 -0.72 5.61 5.04
CA VAL A 82 -1.70 5.63 3.97
C VAL A 82 -1.68 7.00 3.34
N VAL A 83 -1.53 7.05 2.02
CA VAL A 83 -1.51 8.30 1.28
C VAL A 83 -2.64 8.32 0.25
N VAL A 84 -3.00 9.51 -0.21
CA VAL A 84 -3.99 9.66 -1.25
C VAL A 84 -3.26 10.10 -2.52
N ILE A 85 -3.52 9.44 -3.61
CA ILE A 85 -2.89 9.78 -4.89
C ILE A 85 -3.55 11.04 -5.44
N ASN A 86 -2.77 12.07 -5.68
CA ASN A 86 -3.31 13.30 -6.25
C ASN A 86 -2.39 13.91 -7.32
N ASP A 87 -1.39 13.17 -7.75
CA ASP A 87 -0.46 13.70 -8.73
C ASP A 87 0.04 12.57 -9.63
N ARG A 88 0.72 12.94 -10.71
CA ARG A 88 1.29 11.98 -11.65
C ARG A 88 2.81 12.00 -11.56
N GLY A 89 3.40 10.84 -11.72
CA GLY A 89 4.80 10.58 -11.59
C GLY A 89 5.00 9.45 -10.62
N PRO A 90 6.22 9.13 -10.28
CA PRO A 90 7.47 9.69 -10.77
C PRO A 90 7.72 9.31 -12.22
N PHE A 91 8.54 10.12 -12.88
CA PHE A 91 8.85 9.85 -14.27
C PHE A 91 10.21 9.18 -14.43
N ARG A 92 10.82 8.80 -13.36
CA ARG A 92 12.04 8.01 -13.42
C ARG A 92 11.64 6.54 -13.35
N LYS A 93 12.29 5.72 -14.18
CA LYS A 93 11.89 4.33 -14.28
C LYS A 93 12.11 3.53 -13.03
N ASP A 94 13.07 3.92 -12.23
CA ASP A 94 13.42 3.17 -11.04
C ASP A 94 12.55 3.49 -9.83
N ARG A 95 11.58 4.39 -9.98
CA ARG A 95 10.73 4.77 -8.85
C ARG A 95 9.27 4.50 -9.14
N VAL A 96 8.52 4.13 -8.13
CA VAL A 96 7.11 3.80 -8.28
C VAL A 96 6.19 4.82 -7.64
N ILE A 97 6.68 5.61 -6.70
CA ILE A 97 5.84 6.56 -6.01
C ILE A 97 6.70 7.67 -5.44
N ASP A 98 6.17 8.89 -5.45
CA ASP A 98 6.80 10.00 -4.76
C ASP A 98 5.80 10.44 -3.69
N VAL A 99 6.17 10.32 -2.44
CA VAL A 99 5.27 10.65 -1.36
C VAL A 99 5.51 12.05 -0.85
N SER A 100 4.55 12.63 -0.15
CA SER A 100 4.71 13.94 0.44
C SER A 100 5.79 13.90 1.52
N ARG A 101 6.27 15.08 1.92
CA ARG A 101 7.30 15.14 2.96
C ARG A 101 6.79 14.57 4.28
N ARG A 102 5.54 14.84 4.61
CA ARG A 102 4.98 14.28 5.84
C ARG A 102 4.97 12.76 5.79
N ALA A 103 4.58 12.19 4.66
CA ALA A 103 4.55 10.74 4.53
C ALA A 103 5.97 10.20 4.61
N ALA A 104 6.95 10.88 4.02
CA ALA A 104 8.33 10.44 4.09
C ALA A 104 8.82 10.43 5.52
N ARG A 105 8.41 11.40 6.32
CA ARG A 105 8.81 11.45 7.71
C ARG A 105 8.22 10.24 8.46
N GLU A 106 6.96 9.95 8.21
CA GLU A 106 6.32 8.82 8.89
C GLU A 106 6.90 7.49 8.44
N LEU A 107 7.40 7.40 7.22
CA LEU A 107 8.02 6.19 6.73
C LEU A 107 9.50 6.07 7.15
N GLY A 108 10.06 7.14 7.69
CA GLY A 108 11.45 7.11 8.11
C GLY A 108 12.43 7.20 6.97
N ILE A 109 12.10 7.89 5.87
CA ILE A 109 12.99 7.96 4.73
C ILE A 109 13.54 9.36 4.46
N LEU A 110 13.30 10.32 5.33
CA LEU A 110 13.76 11.68 5.06
C LEU A 110 15.26 11.75 4.86
N GLU A 111 16.03 11.06 5.66
CA GLU A 111 17.47 11.15 5.51
C GLU A 111 18.00 10.35 4.33
N ALA A 112 17.53 9.16 4.13
CA ALA A 112 18.01 8.34 3.04
C ALA A 112 17.52 8.87 1.68
N GLY A 113 16.41 9.54 1.67
CA GLY A 113 15.85 10.09 0.44
C GLY A 113 15.02 9.10 -0.34
N THR A 114 15.31 7.86 -0.27
CA THR A 114 14.57 6.81 -0.99
C THR A 114 14.49 5.57 -0.12
N ALA A 115 13.58 4.68 -0.47
CA ALA A 115 13.47 3.40 0.20
C ALA A 115 12.70 2.43 -0.69
N ARG A 116 12.96 1.17 -0.48
CA ARG A 116 12.17 0.16 -1.17
C ARG A 116 10.88 0.01 -0.42
N VAL A 117 9.77 0.08 -1.11
CA VAL A 117 8.46 0.04 -0.48
C VAL A 117 7.54 -0.94 -1.17
N ARG A 118 6.49 -1.32 -0.47
CA ARG A 118 5.40 -2.07 -1.04
C ARG A 118 4.18 -1.17 -1.03
N LEU A 119 3.47 -1.12 -2.13
CA LEU A 119 2.26 -0.34 -2.27
C LEU A 119 1.07 -1.27 -2.31
N GLU A 120 0.04 -0.96 -1.54
CA GLU A 120 -1.18 -1.72 -1.54
C GLU A 120 -2.36 -0.77 -1.70
N VAL A 121 -3.15 -0.97 -2.74
CA VAL A 121 -4.32 -0.12 -2.96
C VAL A 121 -5.39 -0.54 -1.97
N LEU A 122 -5.98 0.43 -1.30
CA LEU A 122 -7.02 0.16 -0.33
C LEU A 122 -8.37 0.38 -0.97
N HIS A 123 -9.24 -0.58 -0.79
CA HIS A 123 -10.58 -0.48 -1.35
C HIS A 123 -11.53 -0.25 -0.20
N GLY A 124 -12.50 0.49 -0.44
CA GLY A 124 -13.39 0.68 0.64
C GLY A 124 -14.20 1.74 0.64
#